data_839d6ed68b37fd4cb367fa358413ff3d
#
_entry.id   839d6ed68b37fd4cb367fa358413ff3d
#
_cell.length_a   1.000
_cell.length_b   1.000
_cell.length_c   1.000
_cell.angle_alpha   90.00
_cell.angle_beta   90.00
_cell.angle_gamma   90.00
#
_symmetry.space_group_name_H-M   'P 1'
#
loop_
_entity.id
_entity.type
_entity.pdbx_description
1 polymer ?
#
loop_
_entity_poly.entity_id
_entity_poly.type
_entity_poly.pdbx_seq_one_letter_code
_entity_poly.pdbx_strand_id
1 'polypeptide(L)'
;MTSDIITNLKQKDSRTISRSISMVENKQDGYLDLLSDIFPLTGNAYRVGITGAPGSGKSTLTDQLVKLILIKKLSVAVIAIDPSSPFNGGAILGDRVRFVN
;
A
#
# COMPACT_ATOMS: atom_id res chain seq x y z
N MET A 1 21.68 4.91 6.57
CA MET A 1 20.45 5.58 6.18
C MET A 1 19.39 4.64 5.66
N THR A 2 19.71 3.81 4.65
CA THR A 2 18.74 2.81 4.16
C THR A 2 18.36 1.79 5.22
N SER A 3 19.27 1.43 6.12
CA SER A 3 18.97 0.46 7.19
C SER A 3 17.87 0.95 8.15
N ASP A 4 17.85 2.25 8.46
CA ASP A 4 16.81 2.83 9.30
C ASP A 4 15.46 2.84 8.58
N ILE A 5 15.47 3.16 7.29
CA ILE A 5 14.28 3.13 6.47
C ILE A 5 13.71 1.71 6.42
N ILE A 6 14.55 0.71 6.19
CA ILE A 6 14.12 -0.68 6.13
C ILE A 6 13.53 -1.13 7.47
N THR A 7 14.16 -0.78 8.58
CA THR A 7 13.64 -1.12 9.90
C THR A 7 12.25 -0.54 10.11
N ASN A 8 12.07 0.73 9.76
CA ASN A 8 10.78 1.41 9.91
C ASN A 8 9.72 0.84 8.97
N LEU A 9 10.10 0.44 7.77
CA LEU A 9 9.18 -0.23 6.84
C LEU A 9 8.70 -1.56 7.39
N LYS A 10 9.58 -2.34 7.98
CA LYS A 10 9.21 -3.60 8.62
C LYS A 10 8.25 -3.41 9.78
N GLN A 11 8.33 -2.26 10.46
CA GLN A 11 7.43 -1.90 11.54
C GLN A 11 6.14 -1.26 11.04
N LYS A 12 5.94 -1.17 9.73
CA LYS A 12 4.74 -0.60 9.10
C LYS A 12 4.52 0.85 9.47
N ASP A 13 5.60 1.62 9.62
CA ASP A 13 5.52 3.05 9.92
C ASP A 13 4.97 3.80 8.70
N SER A 14 3.77 4.37 8.85
CA SER A 14 3.04 5.02 7.75
C SER A 14 3.83 6.17 7.13
N ARG A 15 4.53 6.95 7.94
CA ARG A 15 5.32 8.08 7.46
C ARG A 15 6.47 7.61 6.58
N THR A 16 7.17 6.57 7.02
CA THR A 16 8.27 5.99 6.26
C THR A 16 7.78 5.37 4.96
N ILE A 17 6.66 4.66 4.99
CA ILE A 17 6.06 4.08 3.79
C ILE A 17 5.72 5.19 2.78
N SER A 18 5.05 6.24 3.24
CA SER A 18 4.65 7.36 2.38
C SER A 18 5.86 8.04 1.75
N ARG A 19 6.89 8.31 2.54
CA ARG A 19 8.13 8.94 2.05
C ARG A 19 8.86 8.04 1.05
N SER A 20 8.88 6.75 1.31
CA SER A 20 9.51 5.78 0.40
C SER A 20 8.80 5.71 -0.94
N ILE A 21 7.47 5.74 -0.93
CA ILE A 21 6.68 5.79 -2.15
C ILE A 21 7.02 7.05 -2.96
N SER A 22 7.04 8.20 -2.32
CA SER A 22 7.37 9.47 -2.98
C SER A 22 8.78 9.46 -3.53
N MET A 23 9.74 8.92 -2.77
CA MET A 23 11.13 8.84 -3.18
C MET A 23 11.29 8.03 -4.47
N VAL A 24 10.62 6.88 -4.55
CA VAL A 24 10.68 6.03 -5.73
C VAL A 24 9.92 6.66 -6.89
N GLU A 25 8.74 7.18 -6.63
CA GLU A 25 7.89 7.77 -7.66
C GLU A 25 8.55 8.98 -8.33
N ASN A 26 9.22 9.81 -7.55
CA ASN A 26 9.91 11.01 -8.02
C ASN A 26 11.38 10.77 -8.39
N LYS A 27 11.85 9.54 -8.30
CA LYS A 27 13.23 9.17 -8.59
C LYS A 27 14.24 10.04 -7.85
N GLN A 28 13.97 10.29 -6.57
CA GLN A 28 14.87 11.05 -5.71
C GLN A 28 16.19 10.31 -5.49
N ASP A 29 17.21 11.04 -5.08
CA ASP A 29 18.54 10.45 -4.85
C ASP A 29 18.44 9.27 -3.88
N GLY A 30 19.05 8.14 -4.27
CA GLY A 30 19.07 6.93 -3.46
C GLY A 30 17.89 6.00 -3.67
N TYR A 31 16.97 6.31 -4.59
CA TYR A 31 15.78 5.47 -4.78
C TYR A 31 16.14 4.07 -5.30
N LEU A 32 17.18 3.95 -6.11
CA LEU A 32 17.59 2.64 -6.62
C LEU A 32 18.19 1.77 -5.49
N ASP A 33 18.94 2.36 -4.60
CA ASP A 33 19.46 1.65 -3.43
C ASP A 33 18.32 1.19 -2.53
N LEU A 34 17.33 2.05 -2.34
CA LEU A 34 16.15 1.70 -1.56
C LEU A 34 15.39 0.53 -2.19
N LEU A 35 15.15 0.57 -3.49
CA LEU A 35 14.49 -0.53 -4.19
C LEU A 35 15.28 -1.83 -4.07
N SER A 36 16.60 -1.76 -4.20
CA SER A 36 17.46 -2.92 -4.07
C SER A 36 17.36 -3.55 -2.67
N ASP A 37 17.29 -2.71 -1.65
CA ASP A 37 17.21 -3.18 -0.25
C ASP A 37 15.82 -3.71 0.09
N ILE A 38 14.78 -3.17 -0.56
CA ILE A 38 13.40 -3.62 -0.33
C ILE A 38 13.12 -4.94 -1.05
N PHE A 39 13.72 -5.16 -2.21
CA PHE A 39 13.38 -6.29 -3.07
C PHE A 39 13.38 -7.64 -2.35
N PRO A 40 14.39 -7.97 -1.51
CA PRO A 40 14.36 -9.26 -0.80
C PRO A 40 13.21 -9.42 0.18
N LEU A 41 12.57 -8.32 0.59
CA LEU A 41 11.45 -8.32 1.51
C LEU A 41 10.10 -8.49 0.82
N THR A 42 10.09 -8.43 -0.51
CA THR A 42 8.86 -8.53 -1.30
C THR A 42 8.55 -9.99 -1.63
N GLY A 43 7.38 -10.19 -2.25
CA GLY A 43 6.98 -11.50 -2.72
C GLY A 43 6.18 -12.32 -1.71
N ASN A 44 5.96 -11.81 -0.50
CA ASN A 44 5.22 -12.53 0.53
C ASN A 44 3.75 -12.15 0.58
N ALA A 45 3.37 -11.06 -0.07
CA ALA A 45 2.00 -10.59 -0.06
C ALA A 45 1.15 -11.35 -1.08
N TYR A 46 -0.10 -11.62 -0.70
CA TYR A 46 -1.09 -12.10 -1.64
C TYR A 46 -1.74 -10.90 -2.31
N ARG A 47 -1.75 -10.88 -3.62
CA ARG A 47 -2.31 -9.77 -4.39
C ARG A 47 -3.64 -10.14 -4.99
N VAL A 48 -4.64 -9.30 -4.76
CA VAL A 48 -6.00 -9.49 -5.29
C VAL A 48 -6.34 -8.29 -6.16
N GLY A 49 -6.69 -8.53 -7.41
CA GLY A 49 -7.16 -7.49 -8.31
C GLY A 49 -8.68 -7.49 -8.36
N ILE A 50 -9.28 -6.32 -8.17
CA ILE A 50 -10.72 -6.13 -8.27
C ILE A 50 -10.97 -5.15 -9.41
N THR A 51 -11.69 -5.61 -10.42
CA THR A 51 -12.01 -4.80 -11.60
C THR A 51 -13.52 -4.72 -11.78
N GLY A 52 -13.97 -3.72 -12.50
CA GLY A 52 -15.38 -3.54 -12.79
C GLY A 52 -15.68 -2.11 -13.20
N ALA A 53 -16.80 -1.92 -13.87
CA ALA A 53 -17.26 -0.60 -14.27
C ALA A 53 -17.67 0.22 -13.03
N PRO A 54 -17.63 1.56 -13.12
CA PRO A 54 -18.15 2.40 -12.04
C PRO A 54 -19.61 2.03 -11.75
N GLY A 55 -19.96 1.94 -10.47
CA GLY A 55 -21.31 1.56 -10.05
C GLY A 55 -21.57 0.07 -10.02
N SER A 56 -20.58 -0.78 -10.29
CA SER A 56 -20.75 -2.24 -10.25
C SER A 56 -20.67 -2.83 -8.84
N GLY A 57 -20.41 -2.01 -7.83
CA GLY A 57 -20.27 -2.48 -6.46
C GLY A 57 -18.85 -2.86 -6.05
N LYS A 58 -17.84 -2.60 -6.89
CA LYS A 58 -16.48 -2.98 -6.58
C LYS A 58 -15.93 -2.32 -5.32
N SER A 59 -16.32 -1.08 -5.03
CA SER A 59 -15.90 -0.39 -3.82
C SER A 59 -16.49 -1.03 -2.57
N THR A 60 -17.76 -1.43 -2.64
CA THR A 60 -18.43 -2.14 -1.54
C THR A 60 -17.78 -3.50 -1.31
N LEU A 61 -17.45 -4.22 -2.37
CA LEU A 61 -16.77 -5.50 -2.27
C LEU A 61 -15.39 -5.32 -1.65
N THR A 62 -14.64 -4.30 -2.07
CA THR A 62 -13.31 -4.00 -1.52
C THR A 62 -13.40 -3.72 -0.03
N ASP A 63 -14.36 -2.90 0.41
CA ASP A 63 -14.56 -2.57 1.82
C ASP A 63 -14.85 -3.83 2.65
N GLN A 64 -15.71 -4.71 2.16
CA GLN A 64 -16.07 -5.93 2.88
C GLN A 64 -14.88 -6.89 2.95
N LEU A 65 -14.12 -7.02 1.86
CA LEU A 65 -12.94 -7.87 1.83
C LEU A 65 -11.88 -7.38 2.82
N VAL A 66 -11.63 -6.08 2.87
CA VAL A 66 -10.68 -5.49 3.82
C VAL A 66 -11.10 -5.78 5.25
N LYS A 67 -12.39 -5.64 5.58
CA LYS A 67 -12.91 -5.95 6.92
C LYS A 67 -12.66 -7.40 7.30
N LEU A 68 -12.90 -8.32 6.37
CA LEU A 68 -12.68 -9.75 6.63
C LEU A 68 -11.21 -10.05 6.89
N ILE A 69 -10.32 -9.44 6.12
CA ILE A 69 -8.87 -9.64 6.29
C ILE A 69 -8.41 -9.11 7.63
N LEU A 70 -8.90 -7.95 8.03
CA LEU A 70 -8.55 -7.34 9.32
C LEU A 70 -9.05 -8.18 10.51
N ILE A 71 -10.22 -8.79 10.38
CA ILE A 71 -10.74 -9.70 11.42
C ILE A 71 -9.77 -10.86 11.64
N LYS A 72 -9.08 -11.29 10.60
CA LYS A 72 -8.07 -12.35 10.68
C LYS A 72 -6.71 -11.84 11.15
N LYS A 73 -6.61 -10.58 11.55
CA LYS A 73 -5.40 -9.94 12.06
C LYS A 73 -4.27 -9.89 11.03
N LEU A 74 -4.64 -9.75 9.77
CA LEU A 74 -3.68 -9.54 8.67
C LEU A 74 -3.67 -8.07 8.30
N SER A 75 -2.56 -7.62 7.72
CA SER A 75 -2.46 -6.26 7.22
C SER A 75 -2.85 -6.19 5.75
N VAL A 76 -3.37 -5.05 5.34
CA VAL A 76 -3.88 -4.84 3.98
C VAL A 76 -3.39 -3.50 3.46
N ALA A 77 -2.95 -3.46 2.22
CA ALA A 77 -2.73 -2.23 1.48
C ALA A 77 -3.66 -2.22 0.27
N VAL A 78 -4.33 -1.11 0.05
CA VAL A 78 -5.21 -0.93 -1.10
C VAL A 78 -4.58 0.07 -2.05
N ILE A 79 -4.40 -0.35 -3.30
CA ILE A 79 -3.87 0.52 -4.35
C ILE A 79 -5.00 0.73 -5.35
N ALA A 80 -5.49 1.97 -5.45
CA ALA A 80 -6.55 2.33 -6.38
C ALA A 80 -5.91 2.86 -7.66
N ILE A 81 -6.15 2.18 -8.76
CA ILE A 81 -5.66 2.62 -10.08
C ILE A 81 -6.57 3.71 -10.62
N ASP A 82 -7.86 3.63 -10.32
CA ASP A 82 -8.84 4.64 -10.68
C ASP A 82 -8.96 5.67 -9.54
N PRO A 83 -8.52 6.92 -9.75
CA PRO A 83 -8.57 7.93 -8.68
C PRO A 83 -9.98 8.30 -8.24
N SER A 84 -10.99 7.98 -9.02
CA SER A 84 -12.39 8.22 -8.64
C SER A 84 -12.96 7.11 -7.74
N SER A 85 -12.19 6.08 -7.45
CA SER A 85 -12.65 4.96 -6.62
C SER A 85 -12.81 5.42 -5.17
N PRO A 86 -14.02 5.34 -4.58
CA PRO A 86 -14.29 5.91 -3.26
C PRO A 86 -13.94 4.97 -2.11
N PHE A 87 -12.69 4.57 -2.00
CA PHE A 87 -12.25 3.81 -0.84
C PHE A 87 -11.80 4.77 0.26
N ASN A 88 -12.43 4.72 1.42
CA ASN A 88 -12.21 5.66 2.52
C ASN A 88 -11.57 5.04 3.75
N GLY A 89 -11.15 3.79 3.69
CA GLY A 89 -10.51 3.11 4.82
C GLY A 89 -9.02 3.35 4.89
N GLY A 90 -8.45 3.29 6.09
CA GLY A 90 -7.02 3.29 6.30
C GLY A 90 -6.33 4.63 6.19
N ALA A 91 -5.01 4.62 6.36
CA ALA A 91 -4.17 5.80 6.26
C ALA A 91 -3.86 6.11 4.80
N ILE A 92 -3.89 7.41 4.46
CA ILE A 92 -3.54 7.86 3.12
C ILE A 92 -2.02 7.89 3.00
N LEU A 93 -1.46 7.10 2.09
CA LEU A 93 -0.04 7.08 1.79
C LEU A 93 0.29 7.80 0.49
N GLY A 94 -0.75 8.20 -0.25
CA GLY A 94 -0.65 8.88 -1.53
C GLY A 94 -2.04 8.96 -2.13
N ASP A 95 -2.15 9.43 -3.36
CA ASP A 95 -3.45 9.61 -4.00
C ASP A 95 -4.23 8.30 -4.16
N ARG A 96 -3.53 7.19 -4.30
CA ARG A 96 -4.11 5.91 -4.69
C ARG A 96 -3.79 4.76 -3.76
N VAL A 97 -3.09 5.03 -2.65
CA VAL A 97 -2.64 3.97 -1.76
C VAL A 97 -3.21 4.19 -0.37
N ARG A 98 -3.85 3.16 0.16
CA ARG A 98 -4.36 3.12 1.53
C ARG A 98 -3.76 1.91 2.23
N PHE A 99 -3.21 2.13 3.40
CA PHE A 99 -2.69 1.05 4.23
C PHE A 99 -3.62 0.86 5.42
N VAL A 100 -4.10 -0.37 5.57
CA VAL A 100 -5.05 -0.72 6.62
C VAL A 100 -4.46 -1.86 7.44
N ASN A 101 -4.41 -1.66 8.73
CA ASN A 101 -3.76 -2.63 9.60
C ASN A 101 -4.71 -3.14 10.68
#